data_ef61cda6f75672c8559f330cce8960cb
#
_entry.id   ef61cda6f75672c8559f330cce8960cb
#
_cell.length_a   1.000
_cell.length_b   1.000
_cell.length_c   1.000
_cell.angle_alpha   90.00
_cell.angle_beta   90.00
_cell.angle_gamma   90.00
#
_symmetry.space_group_name_H-M   'P 1'
#
loop_
_entity.id
_entity.type
_entity.pdbx_description
1 polymer ?
#
loop_
_entity_poly.entity_id
_entity_poly.type
_entity_poly.pdbx_seq_one_letter_code
_entity_poly.pdbx_strand_id
1 'polypeptide(L)'
;MLAPNASRPRAGAAKGQIMLTPQSYANGRWIGPGPQAQTIIGPVEGQPIAHAGGSDLDFAAMLDWAKTKGGPALRAMGFHQRAKLLKQLATYLDSRKDELYALNPLTGATRKDGWVDIEGGIGTMFLIASKGRREMPDGQVYIDGEVEQLGRKGGFLGQHIAVPLQGVAVHINAFNFPVWGMLEKLAPALLAGVPCIVKPATQTCYLTEHCFRMIIEADILPPGAVQLVVGRTGPLLGLLGAQDVVAFTGSADTAIALRQTPNLLQNSVRFASEQDSLNAAILGPDAGVDSPEFAQFIAEAHTEMTVKAGQKCTAMRRLIVPDHLADQVAQALGAKLAGTIIGDPGQSATQMGALASHGQRADVLEKLAQLQAEAQLVAGEPTAPVGLPGGAFLAPCLLYCPDPDGATAVHSIEAFGPVATILPYRDSAHAAQLANAGGGSLVASLFTHDPKVAQQVVHHSAAHHGRLYIMNRDSAASATGHGSPLPHLVHGGPGRAGGGEELGGIRGVLHYMQRTAIQGSPDMIAAITGTWVPGAREISGPCHPFQRSFTQIEIGETIHTDPRVVRLEDIEHFA
;
A
#
# COMPACT_ATOMS: atom_id res chain seq x y z
N MET A 1 50.15 -37.71 17.65
CA MET A 1 49.21 -38.46 16.75
C MET A 1 48.33 -37.41 16.08
N LEU A 2 48.45 -37.38 14.76
CA LEU A 2 47.90 -36.35 13.86
C LEU A 2 46.39 -36.56 13.69
N ALA A 3 45.60 -35.48 13.75
CA ALA A 3 44.21 -35.45 13.32
C ALA A 3 44.16 -35.12 11.83
N PRO A 4 43.21 -35.68 11.06
CA PRO A 4 43.17 -35.52 9.61
C PRO A 4 42.43 -34.24 9.21
N ASN A 5 42.97 -33.60 8.18
CA ASN A 5 42.46 -32.47 7.40
C ASN A 5 41.03 -32.68 6.93
N ALA A 6 40.13 -31.78 7.30
CA ALA A 6 38.87 -31.59 6.66
C ALA A 6 39.03 -30.68 5.43
N SER A 7 38.98 -31.28 4.26
CA SER A 7 39.03 -30.62 2.97
C SER A 7 37.81 -29.68 2.77
N ARG A 8 38.11 -28.39 2.51
CA ARG A 8 37.12 -27.41 2.02
C ARG A 8 36.50 -27.91 0.69
N PRO A 9 35.18 -27.83 0.50
CA PRO A 9 34.60 -28.13 -0.81
C PRO A 9 34.99 -27.06 -1.82
N ARG A 10 35.46 -27.49 -2.98
CA ARG A 10 35.74 -26.66 -4.15
C ARG A 10 34.47 -25.98 -4.63
N ALA A 11 34.51 -24.67 -4.85
CA ALA A 11 33.53 -23.91 -5.63
C ALA A 11 33.47 -24.49 -7.04
N GLY A 12 32.26 -24.85 -7.51
CA GLY A 12 32.08 -25.31 -8.89
C GLY A 12 31.12 -26.50 -9.08
N ALA A 13 30.02 -26.57 -8.31
CA ALA A 13 28.87 -27.38 -8.74
C ALA A 13 27.80 -26.39 -9.21
N ALA A 14 27.36 -26.50 -10.48
CA ALA A 14 26.19 -25.84 -10.99
C ALA A 14 25.01 -26.19 -10.06
N LYS A 15 24.53 -25.21 -9.26
CA LYS A 15 23.31 -25.36 -8.47
C LYS A 15 22.20 -25.60 -9.47
N GLY A 16 21.63 -26.79 -9.50
CA GLY A 16 20.42 -27.06 -10.26
C GLY A 16 19.38 -26.01 -9.84
N GLN A 17 19.04 -25.09 -10.73
CA GLN A 17 18.12 -24.02 -10.47
C GLN A 17 16.74 -24.62 -10.24
N ILE A 18 16.23 -24.58 -9.01
CA ILE A 18 14.90 -25.08 -8.67
C ILE A 18 13.89 -24.16 -9.34
N MET A 19 13.15 -24.71 -10.33
CA MET A 19 12.04 -24.01 -10.99
C MET A 19 10.85 -23.92 -10.03
N LEU A 20 10.48 -22.69 -9.64
CA LEU A 20 9.32 -22.46 -8.78
C LEU A 20 8.01 -22.72 -9.55
N THR A 21 7.01 -23.24 -8.86
CA THR A 21 5.68 -23.52 -9.42
C THR A 21 4.58 -22.93 -8.52
N PRO A 22 4.43 -21.59 -8.51
CA PRO A 22 3.40 -20.95 -7.70
C PRO A 22 2.01 -21.46 -8.03
N GLN A 23 1.22 -21.75 -7.00
CA GLN A 23 -0.11 -22.36 -7.10
C GLN A 23 -1.21 -21.35 -6.76
N SER A 24 -2.37 -21.50 -7.38
CA SER A 24 -3.60 -20.85 -6.92
C SER A 24 -4.16 -21.61 -5.71
N TYR A 25 -4.90 -20.88 -4.85
CA TYR A 25 -5.64 -21.48 -3.73
C TYR A 25 -7.12 -21.15 -3.87
N ALA A 26 -7.92 -22.12 -4.23
CA ALA A 26 -9.33 -21.97 -4.52
C ALA A 26 -10.16 -23.05 -3.82
N ASN A 27 -11.26 -22.66 -3.19
CA ASN A 27 -12.19 -23.58 -2.52
C ASN A 27 -11.49 -24.54 -1.52
N GLY A 28 -10.51 -24.02 -0.77
CA GLY A 28 -9.75 -24.76 0.22
C GLY A 28 -8.68 -25.70 -0.35
N ARG A 29 -8.30 -25.57 -1.63
CA ARG A 29 -7.35 -26.47 -2.31
C ARG A 29 -6.29 -25.68 -3.06
N TRP A 30 -5.06 -26.20 -3.05
CA TRP A 30 -3.98 -25.74 -3.91
C TRP A 30 -4.13 -26.31 -5.31
N ILE A 31 -4.02 -25.46 -6.33
CA ILE A 31 -4.18 -25.80 -7.75
C ILE A 31 -2.92 -25.34 -8.50
N GLY A 32 -2.18 -26.29 -9.05
CA GLY A 32 -0.94 -26.02 -9.75
C GLY A 32 -1.12 -25.26 -11.06
N PRO A 33 -0.01 -24.84 -11.70
CA PRO A 33 -0.02 -24.24 -13.01
C PRO A 33 -0.65 -25.16 -14.07
N GLY A 34 -1.45 -24.57 -14.97
CA GLY A 34 -2.09 -25.31 -16.06
C GLY A 34 -1.27 -25.32 -17.36
N PRO A 35 -1.84 -25.87 -18.45
CA PRO A 35 -1.15 -25.98 -19.74
C PRO A 35 -0.75 -24.63 -20.36
N GLN A 36 -1.39 -23.55 -19.99
CA GLN A 36 -1.10 -22.19 -20.45
C GLN A 36 -0.24 -21.40 -19.45
N ALA A 37 0.50 -22.09 -18.57
CA ALA A 37 1.41 -21.46 -17.63
C ALA A 37 2.49 -20.67 -18.38
N GLN A 38 2.80 -19.49 -17.83
CA GLN A 38 3.84 -18.63 -18.37
C GLN A 38 5.16 -18.88 -17.64
N THR A 39 6.25 -18.88 -18.38
CA THR A 39 7.59 -18.90 -17.80
C THR A 39 7.94 -17.49 -17.30
N ILE A 40 8.30 -17.39 -16.04
CA ILE A 40 8.79 -16.15 -15.43
C ILE A 40 10.31 -16.14 -15.56
N ILE A 41 10.83 -15.10 -16.19
CA ILE A 41 12.26 -14.86 -16.32
C ILE A 41 12.73 -14.02 -15.14
N GLY A 42 13.75 -14.47 -14.44
CA GLY A 42 14.35 -13.76 -13.31
C GLY A 42 15.04 -12.48 -13.77
N PRO A 43 14.80 -11.35 -13.12
CA PRO A 43 15.31 -10.05 -13.55
C PRO A 43 16.82 -9.88 -13.33
N VAL A 44 17.45 -10.71 -12.51
CA VAL A 44 18.88 -10.59 -12.16
C VAL A 44 19.76 -11.27 -13.18
N GLU A 45 19.48 -12.52 -13.54
CA GLU A 45 20.31 -13.34 -14.44
C GLU A 45 19.70 -13.53 -15.82
N GLY A 46 18.44 -13.12 -16.03
CA GLY A 46 17.74 -13.32 -17.30
C GLY A 46 17.38 -14.79 -17.59
N GLN A 47 17.38 -15.65 -16.56
CA GLN A 47 17.08 -17.08 -16.68
C GLN A 47 15.67 -17.40 -16.19
N PRO A 48 15.04 -18.47 -16.68
CA PRO A 48 13.76 -18.96 -16.15
C PRO A 48 13.86 -19.29 -14.65
N ILE A 49 12.92 -18.77 -13.85
CA ILE A 49 12.87 -19.01 -12.39
C ILE A 49 11.57 -19.66 -11.94
N ALA A 50 10.48 -19.49 -12.68
CA ALA A 50 9.19 -20.05 -12.31
C ALA A 50 8.29 -20.34 -13.51
N HIS A 51 7.30 -21.25 -13.31
CA HIS A 51 6.13 -21.41 -14.17
C HIS A 51 4.87 -21.07 -13.39
N ALA A 52 4.03 -20.16 -13.89
CA ALA A 52 2.88 -19.65 -13.14
C ALA A 52 1.65 -19.44 -14.02
N GLY A 53 0.47 -19.62 -13.41
CA GLY A 53 -0.82 -19.37 -14.04
C GLY A 53 -1.31 -20.48 -14.96
N GLY A 54 -2.29 -20.15 -15.80
CA GLY A 54 -2.89 -21.11 -16.73
C GLY A 54 -3.75 -22.20 -16.07
N SER A 55 -4.00 -22.12 -14.76
CA SER A 55 -4.87 -23.03 -14.03
C SER A 55 -6.32 -22.86 -14.49
N ASP A 56 -7.05 -23.96 -14.58
CA ASP A 56 -8.51 -23.92 -14.78
C ASP A 56 -9.20 -23.67 -13.44
N LEU A 57 -9.64 -22.43 -13.21
CA LEU A 57 -10.27 -22.00 -11.97
C LEU A 57 -11.76 -21.75 -12.21
N ASP A 58 -12.60 -22.37 -11.39
CA ASP A 58 -14.03 -22.03 -11.31
C ASP A 58 -14.24 -20.79 -10.44
N PHE A 59 -14.22 -19.61 -11.06
CA PHE A 59 -14.38 -18.34 -10.38
C PHE A 59 -15.77 -18.17 -9.74
N ALA A 60 -16.80 -18.79 -10.32
CA ALA A 60 -18.16 -18.77 -9.74
C ALA A 60 -18.18 -19.55 -8.42
N ALA A 61 -17.60 -20.74 -8.39
CA ALA A 61 -17.45 -21.54 -7.18
C ALA A 61 -16.55 -20.84 -6.13
N MET A 62 -15.51 -20.13 -6.54
CA MET A 62 -14.65 -19.35 -5.62
C MET A 62 -15.44 -18.22 -4.96
N LEU A 63 -16.26 -17.49 -5.73
CA LEU A 63 -17.12 -16.44 -5.19
C LEU A 63 -18.18 -17.00 -4.24
N ASP A 64 -18.84 -18.12 -4.64
CA ASP A 64 -19.81 -18.79 -3.78
C ASP A 64 -19.18 -19.27 -2.46
N TRP A 65 -18.02 -19.92 -2.53
CA TRP A 65 -17.27 -20.37 -1.35
C TRP A 65 -16.96 -19.21 -0.40
N ALA A 66 -16.48 -18.09 -0.91
CA ALA A 66 -16.20 -16.92 -0.11
C ALA A 66 -17.48 -16.35 0.52
N LYS A 67 -18.58 -16.21 -0.26
CA LYS A 67 -19.86 -15.64 0.18
C LYS A 67 -20.61 -16.53 1.17
N THR A 68 -20.55 -17.86 1.00
CA THR A 68 -21.33 -18.82 1.80
C THR A 68 -20.56 -19.38 3.01
N LYS A 69 -19.23 -19.37 2.98
CA LYS A 69 -18.38 -19.88 4.07
C LYS A 69 -17.58 -18.77 4.75
N GLY A 70 -16.68 -18.11 4.01
CA GLY A 70 -15.77 -17.13 4.58
C GLY A 70 -16.48 -15.91 5.16
N GLY A 71 -17.37 -15.30 4.38
CA GLY A 71 -18.09 -14.10 4.79
C GLY A 71 -18.95 -14.29 6.05
N PRO A 72 -19.84 -15.29 6.13
CA PRO A 72 -20.61 -15.57 7.34
C PRO A 72 -19.74 -15.83 8.56
N ALA A 73 -18.65 -16.60 8.43
CA ALA A 73 -17.74 -16.88 9.55
C ALA A 73 -17.04 -15.61 10.05
N LEU A 74 -16.58 -14.72 9.14
CA LEU A 74 -15.99 -13.45 9.52
C LEU A 74 -17.01 -12.50 10.18
N ARG A 75 -18.23 -12.41 9.62
CA ARG A 75 -19.29 -11.52 10.15
C ARG A 75 -19.91 -12.00 11.46
N ALA A 76 -19.80 -13.30 11.78
CA ALA A 76 -20.20 -13.81 13.10
C ALA A 76 -19.32 -13.28 14.24
N MET A 77 -18.09 -12.85 13.93
CA MET A 77 -17.15 -12.25 14.88
C MET A 77 -17.34 -10.73 14.97
N GLY A 78 -17.14 -10.16 16.17
CA GLY A 78 -17.00 -8.71 16.35
C GLY A 78 -15.67 -8.17 15.84
N PHE A 79 -15.54 -6.84 15.76
CA PHE A 79 -14.31 -6.19 15.27
C PHE A 79 -13.09 -6.58 16.13
N HIS A 80 -13.22 -6.65 17.47
CA HIS A 80 -12.12 -7.02 18.36
C HIS A 80 -11.66 -8.47 18.13
N GLN A 81 -12.58 -9.39 17.85
CA GLN A 81 -12.22 -10.77 17.53
C GLN A 81 -11.44 -10.85 16.21
N ARG A 82 -11.92 -10.16 15.16
CA ARG A 82 -11.20 -10.08 13.86
C ARG A 82 -9.85 -9.40 14.00
N ALA A 83 -9.76 -8.32 14.79
CA ALA A 83 -8.49 -7.66 15.11
C ALA A 83 -7.50 -8.61 15.81
N LYS A 84 -7.98 -9.47 16.73
CA LYS A 84 -7.15 -10.50 17.36
C LYS A 84 -6.61 -11.51 16.34
N LEU A 85 -7.44 -11.98 15.40
CA LEU A 85 -6.98 -12.87 14.32
C LEU A 85 -5.89 -12.20 13.48
N LEU A 86 -6.06 -10.93 13.09
CA LEU A 86 -5.05 -10.18 12.34
C LEU A 86 -3.74 -10.04 13.11
N LYS A 87 -3.80 -9.74 14.42
CA LYS A 87 -2.59 -9.67 15.26
C LYS A 87 -1.87 -11.02 15.31
N GLN A 88 -2.61 -12.12 15.51
CA GLN A 88 -2.04 -13.46 15.52
C GLN A 88 -1.38 -13.82 14.19
N LEU A 89 -2.03 -13.50 13.09
CA LEU A 89 -1.51 -13.75 11.75
C LEU A 89 -0.25 -12.92 11.48
N ALA A 90 -0.25 -11.62 11.82
CA ALA A 90 0.93 -10.78 11.69
C ALA A 90 2.11 -11.31 12.53
N THR A 91 1.86 -11.77 13.75
CA THR A 91 2.89 -12.39 14.62
C THR A 91 3.45 -13.66 13.99
N TYR A 92 2.60 -14.51 13.40
CA TYR A 92 3.04 -15.72 12.71
C TYR A 92 3.90 -15.42 11.50
N LEU A 93 3.48 -14.47 10.65
CA LEU A 93 4.23 -14.04 9.48
C LEU A 93 5.58 -13.42 9.86
N ASP A 94 5.62 -12.58 10.90
CA ASP A 94 6.85 -11.97 11.40
C ASP A 94 7.86 -13.01 11.90
N SER A 95 7.39 -14.07 12.56
CA SER A 95 8.25 -15.16 13.04
C SER A 95 8.89 -15.99 11.92
N ARG A 96 8.35 -15.93 10.70
CA ARG A 96 8.82 -16.68 9.51
C ARG A 96 9.31 -15.78 8.37
N LYS A 97 9.43 -14.49 8.58
CA LYS A 97 9.77 -13.51 7.52
C LYS A 97 11.09 -13.81 6.78
N ASP A 98 12.02 -14.52 7.40
CA ASP A 98 13.28 -14.91 6.75
C ASP A 98 13.06 -15.83 5.53
N GLU A 99 11.97 -16.59 5.48
CA GLU A 99 11.60 -17.36 4.29
C GLU A 99 11.25 -16.46 3.10
N LEU A 100 10.57 -15.32 3.37
CA LEU A 100 10.26 -14.31 2.36
C LEU A 100 11.53 -13.58 1.91
N TYR A 101 12.43 -13.24 2.85
CA TYR A 101 13.71 -12.65 2.53
C TYR A 101 14.61 -13.56 1.67
N ALA A 102 14.49 -14.87 1.82
CA ALA A 102 15.22 -15.82 0.97
C ALA A 102 14.79 -15.77 -0.51
N LEU A 103 13.51 -15.48 -0.77
CA LEU A 103 12.94 -15.35 -2.12
C LEU A 103 13.03 -13.93 -2.69
N ASN A 104 13.13 -12.91 -1.83
CA ASN A 104 13.08 -11.50 -2.23
C ASN A 104 14.10 -11.13 -3.34
N PRO A 105 15.38 -11.58 -3.32
CA PRO A 105 16.35 -11.25 -4.38
C PRO A 105 15.92 -11.68 -5.77
N LEU A 106 15.11 -12.73 -5.89
CA LEU A 106 14.59 -13.19 -7.19
C LEU A 106 13.68 -12.15 -7.86
N THR A 107 13.12 -11.20 -7.10
CA THR A 107 12.31 -10.08 -7.62
C THR A 107 13.16 -8.91 -8.14
N GLY A 108 14.49 -8.98 -8.06
CA GLY A 108 15.40 -7.88 -8.32
C GLY A 108 15.60 -6.94 -7.12
N ALA A 109 14.95 -7.19 -5.99
CA ALA A 109 14.95 -6.32 -4.82
C ALA A 109 16.08 -6.63 -3.86
N THR A 110 16.77 -5.59 -3.34
CA THR A 110 17.76 -5.70 -2.27
C THR A 110 17.11 -6.09 -0.94
N ARG A 111 17.92 -6.44 0.07
CA ARG A 111 17.39 -6.68 1.41
C ARG A 111 16.70 -5.44 2.00
N LYS A 112 17.23 -4.24 1.72
CA LYS A 112 16.62 -2.97 2.14
C LYS A 112 15.23 -2.76 1.49
N ASP A 113 15.10 -3.07 0.21
CA ASP A 113 13.81 -3.03 -0.49
C ASP A 113 12.83 -4.05 0.10
N GLY A 114 13.33 -5.25 0.45
CA GLY A 114 12.56 -6.30 1.10
C GLY A 114 12.04 -5.89 2.49
N TRP A 115 12.77 -5.04 3.20
CA TRP A 115 12.30 -4.50 4.48
C TRP A 115 11.02 -3.66 4.30
N VAL A 116 10.98 -2.81 3.27
CA VAL A 116 9.77 -2.02 2.96
C VAL A 116 8.59 -2.92 2.59
N ASP A 117 8.83 -3.96 1.78
CA ASP A 117 7.78 -4.86 1.31
C ASP A 117 7.30 -5.82 2.41
N ILE A 118 8.22 -6.55 3.02
CA ILE A 118 7.90 -7.65 3.95
C ILE A 118 7.51 -7.08 5.32
N GLU A 119 8.43 -6.34 5.95
CA GLU A 119 8.17 -5.83 7.31
C GLU A 119 7.15 -4.68 7.29
N GLY A 120 7.15 -3.85 6.23
CA GLY A 120 6.12 -2.84 6.04
C GLY A 120 4.72 -3.42 5.90
N GLY A 121 4.56 -4.53 5.14
CA GLY A 121 3.29 -5.25 5.00
C GLY A 121 2.82 -5.87 6.32
N ILE A 122 3.71 -6.58 7.02
CA ILE A 122 3.41 -7.19 8.33
C ILE A 122 3.09 -6.09 9.36
N GLY A 123 3.86 -5.00 9.38
CA GLY A 123 3.63 -3.83 10.24
C GLY A 123 2.26 -3.18 10.00
N THR A 124 1.82 -3.12 8.74
CA THR A 124 0.48 -2.65 8.39
C THR A 124 -0.62 -3.51 9.01
N MET A 125 -0.46 -4.84 8.99
CA MET A 125 -1.41 -5.74 9.65
C MET A 125 -1.45 -5.53 11.17
N PHE A 126 -0.31 -5.37 11.83
CA PHE A 126 -0.24 -5.04 13.26
C PHE A 126 -0.96 -3.74 13.57
N LEU A 127 -0.75 -2.71 12.75
CA LEU A 127 -1.38 -1.42 12.96
C LEU A 127 -2.90 -1.50 12.80
N ILE A 128 -3.40 -2.11 11.72
CA ILE A 128 -4.85 -2.26 11.48
C ILE A 128 -5.48 -3.09 12.61
N ALA A 129 -4.83 -4.16 13.05
CA ALA A 129 -5.28 -4.93 14.22
C ALA A 129 -5.36 -4.08 15.50
N SER A 130 -4.33 -3.26 15.75
CA SER A 130 -4.29 -2.35 16.91
C SER A 130 -5.41 -1.31 16.84
N LYS A 131 -5.60 -0.66 15.69
CA LYS A 131 -6.66 0.33 15.46
C LYS A 131 -8.05 -0.30 15.57
N GLY A 132 -8.26 -1.50 15.00
CA GLY A 132 -9.52 -2.23 15.11
C GLY A 132 -9.93 -2.47 16.57
N ARG A 133 -8.97 -2.77 17.44
CA ARG A 133 -9.24 -2.95 18.88
C ARG A 133 -9.47 -1.63 19.62
N ARG A 134 -8.81 -0.53 19.24
CA ARG A 134 -8.86 0.73 19.98
C ARG A 134 -9.93 1.69 19.47
N GLU A 135 -10.19 1.68 18.17
CA GLU A 135 -11.01 2.70 17.50
C GLU A 135 -12.34 2.13 16.98
N MET A 136 -12.52 0.80 16.99
CA MET A 136 -13.79 0.16 16.63
C MET A 136 -14.44 -0.47 17.87
N PRO A 137 -15.78 -0.58 17.91
CA PRO A 137 -16.50 -1.16 19.05
C PRO A 137 -16.24 -2.66 19.18
N ASP A 138 -16.42 -3.20 20.39
CA ASP A 138 -16.50 -4.65 20.57
C ASP A 138 -17.88 -5.17 20.16
N GLY A 139 -18.12 -5.19 18.86
CA GLY A 139 -19.41 -5.54 18.25
C GLY A 139 -19.29 -5.75 16.74
N GLN A 140 -20.42 -5.80 16.07
CA GLN A 140 -20.51 -6.03 14.60
C GLN A 140 -20.94 -4.79 13.83
N VAL A 141 -21.37 -3.75 14.53
CA VAL A 141 -21.88 -2.50 13.94
C VAL A 141 -20.96 -1.36 14.35
N TYR A 142 -20.52 -0.57 13.40
CA TYR A 142 -19.76 0.66 13.63
C TYR A 142 -20.72 1.85 13.58
N ILE A 143 -20.72 2.69 14.61
CA ILE A 143 -21.52 3.92 14.66
C ILE A 143 -20.70 5.03 13.98
N ASP A 144 -21.29 5.70 12.99
CA ASP A 144 -20.62 6.74 12.21
C ASP A 144 -21.27 8.11 12.47
N GLY A 145 -20.66 8.88 13.33
CA GLY A 145 -21.12 10.19 13.77
C GLY A 145 -22.12 10.16 14.93
N GLU A 146 -22.62 11.32 15.29
CA GLU A 146 -23.55 11.50 16.38
C GLU A 146 -25.00 11.12 15.98
N VAL A 147 -25.83 10.86 16.98
CA VAL A 147 -27.27 10.66 16.78
C VAL A 147 -27.96 11.98 16.52
N GLU A 148 -28.84 12.01 15.52
CA GLU A 148 -29.58 13.21 15.13
C GLU A 148 -31.05 13.14 15.56
N GLN A 149 -31.55 14.21 16.19
CA GLN A 149 -32.96 14.33 16.52
C GLN A 149 -33.75 14.76 15.28
N LEU A 150 -34.59 13.88 14.73
CA LEU A 150 -35.41 14.16 13.55
C LEU A 150 -36.83 14.64 13.90
N GLY A 151 -37.32 14.31 15.08
CA GLY A 151 -38.65 14.69 15.56
C GLY A 151 -38.61 15.82 16.61
N ARG A 152 -39.57 16.73 16.54
CA ARG A 152 -39.63 17.91 17.46
C ARG A 152 -39.69 17.55 18.95
N LYS A 153 -40.12 16.34 19.31
CA LYS A 153 -40.30 15.91 20.71
C LYS A 153 -39.26 14.88 21.16
N GLY A 154 -38.17 14.66 20.39
CA GLY A 154 -37.13 13.70 20.74
C GLY A 154 -37.50 12.21 20.58
N GLY A 155 -38.74 11.91 20.19
CA GLY A 155 -39.22 10.54 20.05
C GLY A 155 -38.85 9.83 18.73
N PHE A 156 -38.14 10.52 17.84
CA PHE A 156 -37.72 9.96 16.55
C PHE A 156 -36.31 10.46 16.21
N LEU A 157 -35.37 9.53 16.09
CA LEU A 157 -33.95 9.77 15.90
C LEU A 157 -33.45 9.18 14.59
N GLY A 158 -32.32 9.70 14.11
CA GLY A 158 -31.54 9.14 13.02
C GLY A 158 -30.10 8.87 13.46
N GLN A 159 -29.53 7.76 12.98
CA GLN A 159 -28.16 7.40 13.25
C GLN A 159 -27.54 6.75 12.00
N HIS A 160 -26.31 7.13 11.68
CA HIS A 160 -25.56 6.39 10.67
C HIS A 160 -24.81 5.22 11.32
N ILE A 161 -24.89 4.08 10.66
CA ILE A 161 -24.11 2.89 11.01
C ILE A 161 -23.35 2.41 9.79
N ALA A 162 -22.23 1.73 10.01
CA ALA A 162 -21.56 0.97 8.98
C ALA A 162 -21.52 -0.51 9.35
N VAL A 163 -21.86 -1.36 8.38
CA VAL A 163 -21.89 -2.83 8.51
C VAL A 163 -21.09 -3.47 7.37
N PRO A 164 -20.50 -4.67 7.57
CA PRO A 164 -19.74 -5.35 6.53
C PRO A 164 -20.54 -5.52 5.23
N LEU A 165 -19.91 -5.31 4.08
CA LEU A 165 -20.46 -5.77 2.81
C LEU A 165 -20.61 -7.30 2.84
N GLN A 166 -21.64 -7.81 2.14
CA GLN A 166 -21.95 -9.25 2.12
C GLN A 166 -21.34 -9.99 0.92
N GLY A 167 -20.48 -9.31 0.17
CA GLY A 167 -19.79 -9.82 -1.00
C GLY A 167 -18.36 -10.28 -0.70
N VAL A 168 -17.52 -10.15 -1.73
CA VAL A 168 -16.10 -10.52 -1.74
C VAL A 168 -15.24 -9.33 -2.16
N ALA A 169 -14.10 -9.15 -1.54
CA ALA A 169 -13.09 -8.18 -1.96
C ALA A 169 -12.09 -8.86 -2.92
N VAL A 170 -12.03 -8.39 -4.16
CA VAL A 170 -11.05 -8.83 -5.16
C VAL A 170 -9.89 -7.85 -5.18
N HIS A 171 -8.71 -8.31 -4.78
CA HIS A 171 -7.50 -7.52 -4.70
C HIS A 171 -6.57 -7.85 -5.86
N ILE A 172 -6.38 -6.90 -6.78
CA ILE A 172 -5.47 -7.03 -7.93
C ILE A 172 -4.26 -6.18 -7.64
N ASN A 173 -3.13 -6.81 -7.37
CA ASN A 173 -1.93 -6.17 -6.84
C ASN A 173 -0.86 -5.98 -7.89
N ALA A 174 -0.03 -4.95 -7.72
CA ALA A 174 1.13 -4.65 -8.55
C ALA A 174 2.33 -5.57 -8.23
N PHE A 175 3.37 -5.48 -9.07
CA PHE A 175 4.55 -6.35 -8.97
C PHE A 175 5.62 -5.83 -8.02
N ASN A 176 5.61 -4.54 -7.69
CA ASN A 176 6.73 -3.89 -7.01
C ASN A 176 6.84 -4.23 -5.52
N PHE A 177 5.71 -4.38 -4.82
CA PHE A 177 5.64 -4.77 -3.41
C PHE A 177 4.68 -5.96 -3.23
N PRO A 178 5.10 -7.18 -3.62
CA PRO A 178 4.22 -8.36 -3.68
C PRO A 178 3.70 -8.83 -2.33
N VAL A 179 4.41 -8.59 -1.23
CA VAL A 179 3.96 -8.93 0.14
C VAL A 179 3.12 -7.80 0.70
N TRP A 180 3.64 -6.58 0.70
CA TRP A 180 2.91 -5.43 1.24
C TRP A 180 1.60 -5.20 0.50
N GLY A 181 1.60 -5.14 -0.84
CA GLY A 181 0.40 -4.91 -1.64
C GLY A 181 -0.72 -5.92 -1.39
N MET A 182 -0.38 -7.16 -0.99
CA MET A 182 -1.35 -8.13 -0.51
C MET A 182 -1.85 -7.78 0.90
N LEU A 183 -0.94 -7.57 1.85
CA LEU A 183 -1.28 -7.46 3.28
C LEU A 183 -1.99 -6.15 3.62
N GLU A 184 -1.66 -5.04 2.93
CA GLU A 184 -2.33 -3.74 3.14
C GLU A 184 -3.81 -3.76 2.77
N LYS A 185 -4.22 -4.59 1.79
CA LYS A 185 -5.61 -4.75 1.37
C LYS A 185 -6.33 -5.84 2.16
N LEU A 186 -5.63 -6.93 2.50
CA LEU A 186 -6.20 -8.01 3.30
C LEU A 186 -6.58 -7.53 4.71
N ALA A 187 -5.72 -6.75 5.37
CA ALA A 187 -5.94 -6.37 6.76
C ALA A 187 -7.23 -5.57 6.97
N PRO A 188 -7.53 -4.49 6.24
CA PRO A 188 -8.76 -3.74 6.41
C PRO A 188 -10.00 -4.51 5.95
N ALA A 189 -9.92 -5.32 4.87
CA ALA A 189 -11.04 -6.12 4.39
C ALA A 189 -11.45 -7.20 5.40
N LEU A 190 -10.47 -7.93 5.95
CA LEU A 190 -10.73 -8.96 6.97
C LEU A 190 -11.23 -8.34 8.28
N LEU A 191 -10.69 -7.17 8.69
CA LEU A 191 -11.20 -6.45 9.86
C LEU A 191 -12.64 -5.98 9.65
N ALA A 192 -12.99 -5.54 8.46
CA ALA A 192 -14.38 -5.22 8.08
C ALA A 192 -15.30 -6.45 8.12
N GLY A 193 -14.77 -7.67 7.97
CA GLY A 193 -15.55 -8.92 7.90
C GLY A 193 -15.87 -9.36 6.48
N VAL A 194 -15.08 -8.95 5.50
CA VAL A 194 -15.24 -9.27 4.06
C VAL A 194 -14.17 -10.27 3.64
N PRO A 195 -14.55 -11.42 3.05
CA PRO A 195 -13.60 -12.39 2.52
C PRO A 195 -12.92 -11.86 1.25
N CYS A 196 -11.71 -12.37 0.96
CA CYS A 196 -10.85 -11.82 -0.08
C CYS A 196 -10.42 -12.85 -1.12
N ILE A 197 -10.34 -12.42 -2.39
CA ILE A 197 -9.65 -13.12 -3.47
C ILE A 197 -8.47 -12.25 -3.89
N VAL A 198 -7.26 -12.74 -3.68
CA VAL A 198 -6.02 -12.03 -4.01
C VAL A 198 -5.52 -12.45 -5.39
N LYS A 199 -5.19 -11.51 -6.23
CA LYS A 199 -4.57 -11.71 -7.54
C LYS A 199 -3.27 -10.90 -7.64
N PRO A 200 -2.09 -11.49 -7.37
CA PRO A 200 -0.80 -10.82 -7.53
C PRO A 200 -0.43 -10.60 -9.00
N ALA A 201 0.48 -9.67 -9.26
CA ALA A 201 1.14 -9.57 -10.55
C ALA A 201 1.97 -10.84 -10.84
N THR A 202 1.91 -11.33 -12.08
CA THR A 202 2.53 -12.62 -12.44
C THR A 202 4.05 -12.61 -12.24
N GLN A 203 4.73 -11.49 -12.51
CA GLN A 203 6.20 -11.37 -12.44
C GLN A 203 6.78 -11.70 -11.07
N THR A 204 6.04 -11.40 -9.99
CA THR A 204 6.50 -11.59 -8.61
C THR A 204 5.56 -12.46 -7.78
N CYS A 205 4.63 -13.17 -8.43
CA CYS A 205 3.59 -13.95 -7.77
C CYS A 205 4.13 -15.05 -6.84
N TYR A 206 5.33 -15.56 -7.09
CA TYR A 206 5.96 -16.60 -6.26
C TYR A 206 6.24 -16.11 -4.83
N LEU A 207 6.59 -14.82 -4.65
CA LEU A 207 6.79 -14.26 -3.32
C LEU A 207 5.45 -14.03 -2.61
N THR A 208 4.44 -13.52 -3.33
CA THR A 208 3.07 -13.40 -2.78
C THR A 208 2.48 -14.77 -2.43
N GLU A 209 2.64 -15.76 -3.31
CA GLU A 209 2.14 -17.13 -3.08
C GLU A 209 2.79 -17.76 -1.85
N HIS A 210 4.10 -17.58 -1.66
CA HIS A 210 4.79 -18.10 -0.49
C HIS A 210 4.25 -17.44 0.80
N CYS A 211 4.09 -16.13 0.82
CA CYS A 211 3.47 -15.43 1.95
C CYS A 211 2.01 -15.90 2.17
N PHE A 212 1.24 -16.08 1.10
CA PHE A 212 -0.12 -16.60 1.19
C PHE A 212 -0.16 -18.03 1.70
N ARG A 213 0.80 -18.86 1.33
CA ARG A 213 0.95 -20.23 1.86
C ARG A 213 1.17 -20.22 3.37
N MET A 214 2.01 -19.34 3.87
CA MET A 214 2.20 -19.14 5.31
C MET A 214 0.89 -18.71 6.00
N ILE A 215 0.05 -17.87 5.36
CA ILE A 215 -1.27 -17.49 5.88
C ILE A 215 -2.18 -18.73 6.04
N ILE A 216 -2.18 -19.62 5.06
CA ILE A 216 -2.99 -20.84 5.11
C ILE A 216 -2.43 -21.83 6.14
N GLU A 217 -1.12 -22.01 6.21
CA GLU A 217 -0.44 -22.89 7.18
C GLU A 217 -0.63 -22.43 8.64
N ALA A 218 -0.84 -21.13 8.85
CA ALA A 218 -1.12 -20.59 10.19
C ALA A 218 -2.42 -21.11 10.80
N ASP A 219 -3.37 -21.53 9.97
CA ASP A 219 -4.71 -22.05 10.36
C ASP A 219 -5.47 -21.10 11.34
N ILE A 220 -5.28 -19.78 11.16
CA ILE A 220 -5.88 -18.73 12.00
C ILE A 220 -7.19 -18.23 11.40
N LEU A 221 -7.26 -18.10 10.07
CA LEU A 221 -8.43 -17.58 9.39
C LEU A 221 -9.47 -18.68 9.12
N PRO A 222 -10.77 -18.36 9.19
CA PRO A 222 -11.79 -19.35 8.87
C PRO A 222 -11.73 -19.77 7.39
N PRO A 223 -12.13 -21.00 7.05
CA PRO A 223 -12.21 -21.47 5.67
C PRO A 223 -13.02 -20.51 4.80
N GLY A 224 -12.51 -20.18 3.61
CA GLY A 224 -13.15 -19.27 2.68
C GLY A 224 -12.89 -17.77 2.93
N ALA A 225 -12.20 -17.41 4.01
CA ALA A 225 -11.83 -16.02 4.29
C ALA A 225 -10.86 -15.44 3.25
N VAL A 226 -9.95 -16.26 2.71
CA VAL A 226 -8.96 -15.84 1.72
C VAL A 226 -8.78 -16.90 0.63
N GLN A 227 -8.60 -16.44 -0.61
CA GLN A 227 -8.26 -17.27 -1.77
C GLN A 227 -7.22 -16.56 -2.65
N LEU A 228 -6.48 -17.30 -3.47
CA LEU A 228 -5.40 -16.79 -4.31
C LEU A 228 -5.58 -17.21 -5.76
N VAL A 229 -5.46 -16.26 -6.68
CA VAL A 229 -5.45 -16.48 -8.14
C VAL A 229 -4.06 -16.16 -8.69
N VAL A 230 -3.30 -17.16 -9.04
CA VAL A 230 -2.02 -17.00 -9.77
C VAL A 230 -2.31 -17.03 -11.26
N GLY A 231 -2.04 -15.92 -11.96
CA GLY A 231 -2.31 -15.79 -13.39
C GLY A 231 -3.31 -14.68 -13.75
N ARG A 232 -4.11 -14.91 -14.77
CA ARG A 232 -5.10 -13.93 -15.26
C ARG A 232 -6.40 -13.97 -14.44
N THR A 233 -7.11 -12.84 -14.40
CA THR A 233 -8.42 -12.74 -13.72
C THR A 233 -9.53 -13.52 -14.45
N GLY A 234 -9.32 -13.91 -15.71
CA GLY A 234 -10.37 -14.57 -16.49
C GLY A 234 -11.71 -13.81 -16.43
N PRO A 235 -12.84 -14.53 -16.28
CA PRO A 235 -14.17 -13.93 -16.20
C PRO A 235 -14.54 -13.38 -14.81
N LEU A 236 -13.64 -13.42 -13.81
CA LEU A 236 -13.94 -13.08 -12.41
C LEU A 236 -14.68 -11.75 -12.26
N LEU A 237 -14.20 -10.67 -12.91
CA LEU A 237 -14.82 -9.35 -12.80
C LEU A 237 -16.23 -9.28 -13.38
N GLY A 238 -16.50 -10.10 -14.41
CA GLY A 238 -17.84 -10.23 -15.00
C GLY A 238 -18.86 -10.95 -14.12
N LEU A 239 -18.44 -11.56 -13.00
CA LEU A 239 -19.30 -12.29 -12.06
C LEU A 239 -19.60 -11.49 -10.79
N LEU A 240 -18.98 -10.30 -10.60
CA LEU A 240 -19.14 -9.51 -9.38
C LEU A 240 -20.50 -8.81 -9.33
N GLY A 241 -21.06 -8.69 -8.13
CA GLY A 241 -22.33 -8.00 -7.84
C GLY A 241 -22.14 -6.77 -6.96
N ALA A 242 -23.24 -6.08 -6.67
CA ALA A 242 -23.27 -4.81 -5.94
C ALA A 242 -22.65 -4.85 -4.52
N GLN A 243 -22.53 -6.03 -3.93
CA GLN A 243 -21.93 -6.20 -2.60
C GLN A 243 -20.42 -6.55 -2.67
N ASP A 244 -19.88 -6.77 -3.88
CA ASP A 244 -18.48 -7.08 -4.09
C ASP A 244 -17.65 -5.78 -4.24
N VAL A 245 -16.36 -5.86 -4.01
CA VAL A 245 -15.41 -4.73 -4.10
C VAL A 245 -14.21 -5.15 -4.92
N VAL A 246 -13.71 -4.26 -5.78
CA VAL A 246 -12.41 -4.40 -6.44
C VAL A 246 -11.47 -3.35 -5.88
N ALA A 247 -10.29 -3.78 -5.41
CA ALA A 247 -9.17 -2.90 -5.09
C ALA A 247 -8.02 -3.24 -6.05
N PHE A 248 -7.60 -2.26 -6.82
CA PHE A 248 -6.59 -2.40 -7.88
C PHE A 248 -5.39 -1.50 -7.61
N THR A 249 -4.19 -2.03 -7.76
CA THR A 249 -2.94 -1.26 -7.83
C THR A 249 -2.19 -1.63 -9.10
N GLY A 250 -1.89 -0.65 -9.95
CA GLY A 250 -1.18 -0.85 -11.22
C GLY A 250 -1.25 0.34 -12.15
N SER A 251 -1.01 0.13 -13.46
CA SER A 251 -1.03 1.22 -14.45
C SER A 251 -2.44 1.78 -14.68
N ALA A 252 -2.51 3.07 -15.04
CA ALA A 252 -3.76 3.74 -15.40
C ALA A 252 -4.50 3.03 -16.55
N ASP A 253 -3.78 2.59 -17.58
CA ASP A 253 -4.37 1.88 -18.71
C ASP A 253 -5.06 0.58 -18.28
N THR A 254 -4.42 -0.18 -17.40
CA THR A 254 -5.01 -1.40 -16.84
C THR A 254 -6.24 -1.08 -15.99
N ALA A 255 -6.18 -0.04 -15.16
CA ALA A 255 -7.32 0.38 -14.36
C ALA A 255 -8.52 0.79 -15.23
N ILE A 256 -8.29 1.56 -16.30
CA ILE A 256 -9.31 1.96 -17.27
C ILE A 256 -9.93 0.71 -17.91
N ALA A 257 -9.10 -0.21 -18.41
CA ALA A 257 -9.58 -1.45 -19.03
C ALA A 257 -10.43 -2.31 -18.07
N LEU A 258 -10.02 -2.42 -16.80
CA LEU A 258 -10.77 -3.15 -15.78
C LEU A 258 -12.09 -2.45 -15.44
N ARG A 259 -12.07 -1.12 -15.24
CA ARG A 259 -13.28 -0.32 -14.95
C ARG A 259 -14.32 -0.38 -16.06
N GLN A 260 -13.90 -0.54 -17.31
CA GLN A 260 -14.80 -0.68 -18.47
C GLN A 260 -15.51 -2.04 -18.54
N THR A 261 -15.23 -2.98 -17.63
CA THR A 261 -15.97 -4.24 -17.53
C THR A 261 -17.46 -3.93 -17.31
N PRO A 262 -18.37 -4.27 -18.25
CA PRO A 262 -19.76 -3.82 -18.22
C PRO A 262 -20.48 -4.16 -16.91
N ASN A 263 -20.19 -5.32 -16.36
CA ASN A 263 -20.79 -5.81 -15.13
C ASN A 263 -20.45 -4.94 -13.90
N LEU A 264 -19.24 -4.38 -13.84
CA LEU A 264 -18.84 -3.48 -12.75
C LEU A 264 -19.66 -2.19 -12.78
N LEU A 265 -19.93 -1.66 -13.98
CA LEU A 265 -20.74 -0.45 -14.17
C LEU A 265 -22.22 -0.73 -13.88
N GLN A 266 -22.79 -1.80 -14.46
CA GLN A 266 -24.20 -2.16 -14.33
C GLN A 266 -24.61 -2.42 -12.88
N ASN A 267 -23.74 -3.06 -12.09
CA ASN A 267 -24.00 -3.39 -10.69
C ASN A 267 -23.43 -2.37 -9.70
N SER A 268 -22.86 -1.25 -10.19
CA SER A 268 -22.20 -0.24 -9.34
C SER A 268 -21.20 -0.87 -8.35
N VAL A 269 -20.42 -1.84 -8.81
CA VAL A 269 -19.41 -2.51 -7.99
C VAL A 269 -18.38 -1.48 -7.54
N ARG A 270 -18.08 -1.42 -6.26
CA ARG A 270 -17.07 -0.51 -5.75
C ARG A 270 -15.70 -0.84 -6.36
N PHE A 271 -15.06 0.17 -6.92
CA PHE A 271 -13.76 0.03 -7.56
C PHE A 271 -12.81 1.10 -7.03
N ALA A 272 -11.96 0.73 -6.09
CA ALA A 272 -10.86 1.55 -5.63
C ALA A 272 -9.63 1.26 -6.50
N SER A 273 -8.90 2.29 -6.89
CA SER A 273 -7.65 2.12 -7.63
C SER A 273 -6.57 3.07 -7.17
N GLU A 274 -5.37 2.55 -7.04
CA GLU A 274 -4.11 3.26 -7.01
C GLU A 274 -3.44 3.06 -8.37
N GLN A 275 -3.14 4.19 -9.04
CA GLN A 275 -2.66 4.21 -10.42
C GLN A 275 -1.35 4.97 -10.55
N ASP A 276 -1.03 5.40 -11.77
CA ASP A 276 0.15 6.20 -12.09
C ASP A 276 0.23 7.46 -11.22
N SER A 277 1.43 7.79 -10.77
CA SER A 277 1.63 8.95 -9.92
C SER A 277 2.87 9.74 -10.30
N LEU A 278 2.68 11.02 -10.64
CA LEU A 278 3.78 11.95 -10.90
C LEU A 278 4.09 12.76 -9.64
N ASN A 279 4.62 12.07 -8.64
CA ASN A 279 4.94 12.68 -7.35
C ASN A 279 5.98 13.79 -7.53
N ALA A 280 5.76 14.89 -6.81
CA ALA A 280 6.63 16.05 -6.83
C ALA A 280 7.41 16.20 -5.52
N ALA A 281 8.63 16.70 -5.60
CA ALA A 281 9.39 17.19 -4.46
C ALA A 281 9.77 18.64 -4.71
N ILE A 282 9.39 19.54 -3.83
CA ILE A 282 9.65 20.98 -3.93
C ILE A 282 10.77 21.33 -2.94
N LEU A 283 11.85 21.89 -3.45
CA LEU A 283 12.88 22.55 -2.64
C LEU A 283 12.43 24.00 -2.37
N GLY A 284 12.31 24.39 -1.11
CA GLY A 284 11.86 25.74 -0.74
C GLY A 284 12.84 26.83 -1.18
N PRO A 285 12.38 28.07 -1.37
CA PRO A 285 13.24 29.18 -1.80
C PRO A 285 14.25 29.62 -0.71
N ASP A 286 14.01 29.22 0.53
CA ASP A 286 14.86 29.42 1.70
C ASP A 286 15.97 28.34 1.84
N ALA A 287 15.92 27.28 1.03
CA ALA A 287 16.83 26.14 1.14
C ALA A 287 18.07 26.33 0.24
N GLY A 288 19.02 27.15 0.67
CA GLY A 288 20.32 27.31 -0.01
C GLY A 288 21.20 26.06 0.06
N VAL A 289 22.27 25.98 -0.73
CA VAL A 289 23.17 24.81 -0.90
C VAL A 289 23.70 24.28 0.43
N ASP A 290 24.02 25.18 1.37
CA ASP A 290 24.56 24.83 2.69
C ASP A 290 23.48 24.53 3.74
N SER A 291 22.18 24.57 3.35
CA SER A 291 21.09 24.33 4.28
C SER A 291 20.87 22.83 4.52
N PRO A 292 20.42 22.44 5.72
CA PRO A 292 20.00 21.06 5.98
C PRO A 292 18.87 20.58 5.07
N GLU A 293 17.95 21.46 4.68
CA GLU A 293 16.85 21.19 3.79
C GLU A 293 17.32 20.79 2.39
N PHE A 294 18.35 21.48 1.85
CA PHE A 294 18.98 21.09 0.59
C PHE A 294 19.62 19.68 0.68
N ALA A 295 20.39 19.44 1.73
CA ALA A 295 21.04 18.16 1.93
C ALA A 295 20.02 17.00 2.05
N GLN A 296 18.89 17.23 2.75
CA GLN A 296 17.80 16.28 2.88
C GLN A 296 17.07 16.06 1.56
N PHE A 297 16.79 17.12 0.81
CA PHE A 297 16.18 17.02 -0.52
C PHE A 297 17.02 16.11 -1.44
N ILE A 298 18.33 16.31 -1.50
CA ILE A 298 19.25 15.47 -2.28
C ILE A 298 19.25 14.02 -1.77
N ALA A 299 19.25 13.82 -0.46
CA ALA A 299 19.25 12.48 0.14
C ALA A 299 17.95 11.71 -0.14
N GLU A 300 16.80 12.37 -0.01
CA GLU A 300 15.48 11.79 -0.28
C GLU A 300 15.30 11.52 -1.79
N ALA A 301 15.67 12.47 -2.66
CA ALA A 301 15.60 12.27 -4.11
C ALA A 301 16.45 11.07 -4.57
N HIS A 302 17.67 10.94 -4.05
CA HIS A 302 18.52 9.77 -4.31
C HIS A 302 17.83 8.48 -3.84
N THR A 303 17.29 8.46 -2.62
CA THR A 303 16.60 7.30 -2.05
C THR A 303 15.40 6.89 -2.91
N GLU A 304 14.59 7.87 -3.34
CA GLU A 304 13.39 7.63 -4.14
C GLU A 304 13.70 7.14 -5.57
N MET A 305 14.85 7.53 -6.12
CA MET A 305 15.30 7.04 -7.42
C MET A 305 15.95 5.65 -7.36
N THR A 306 16.50 5.23 -6.20
CA THR A 306 17.32 4.00 -6.11
C THR A 306 16.64 2.85 -5.37
N VAL A 307 15.83 3.11 -4.34
CA VAL A 307 15.06 2.07 -3.64
C VAL A 307 14.12 1.39 -4.62
N LYS A 308 14.16 0.05 -4.67
CA LYS A 308 13.40 -0.79 -5.61
C LYS A 308 13.67 -0.41 -7.08
N ALA A 309 14.87 0.10 -7.41
CA ALA A 309 15.21 0.66 -8.72
C ALA A 309 14.18 1.72 -9.19
N GLY A 310 13.72 2.57 -8.29
CA GLY A 310 12.72 3.60 -8.56
C GLY A 310 11.31 3.09 -8.87
N GLN A 311 11.04 1.79 -8.76
CA GLN A 311 9.74 1.18 -9.01
C GLN A 311 8.81 1.29 -7.80
N LYS A 312 8.59 2.52 -7.36
CA LYS A 312 7.69 2.88 -6.26
C LYS A 312 6.59 3.79 -6.77
N CYS A 313 5.37 3.52 -6.37
CA CYS A 313 4.23 4.39 -6.65
C CYS A 313 4.41 5.80 -6.07
N THR A 314 5.19 5.91 -4.98
CA THR A 314 5.53 7.18 -4.32
C THR A 314 6.85 7.80 -4.80
N ALA A 315 7.60 7.20 -5.73
CA ALA A 315 8.90 7.74 -6.14
C ALA A 315 8.81 9.19 -6.64
N MET A 316 9.80 10.02 -6.28
CA MET A 316 9.91 11.39 -6.77
C MET A 316 10.21 11.39 -8.28
N ARG A 317 9.22 11.78 -9.09
CA ARG A 317 9.38 11.87 -10.55
C ARG A 317 9.76 13.28 -11.00
N ARG A 318 9.31 14.31 -10.26
CA ARG A 318 9.49 15.71 -10.58
C ARG A 318 10.14 16.44 -9.40
N LEU A 319 11.34 16.95 -9.62
CA LEU A 319 12.14 17.68 -8.63
C LEU A 319 12.02 19.17 -8.94
N ILE A 320 11.13 19.85 -8.23
CA ILE A 320 10.77 21.26 -8.46
C ILE A 320 11.67 22.13 -7.59
N VAL A 321 12.56 22.89 -8.20
CA VAL A 321 13.64 23.58 -7.51
C VAL A 321 13.70 25.07 -7.88
N PRO A 322 14.17 25.97 -7.00
CA PRO A 322 14.42 27.35 -7.39
C PRO A 322 15.32 27.41 -8.63
N ASP A 323 14.99 28.27 -9.59
CA ASP A 323 15.73 28.41 -10.85
C ASP A 323 17.25 28.55 -10.64
N HIS A 324 17.65 29.41 -9.71
CA HIS A 324 19.06 29.65 -9.37
C HIS A 324 19.78 28.49 -8.68
N LEU A 325 19.08 27.44 -8.24
CA LEU A 325 19.65 26.24 -7.60
C LEU A 325 19.62 24.98 -8.51
N ALA A 326 19.04 25.08 -9.71
CA ALA A 326 18.85 23.92 -10.57
C ALA A 326 20.17 23.20 -10.92
N ASP A 327 21.22 23.94 -11.26
CA ASP A 327 22.53 23.38 -11.59
C ASP A 327 23.19 22.72 -10.37
N GLN A 328 23.08 23.33 -9.18
CA GLN A 328 23.63 22.79 -7.94
C GLN A 328 22.91 21.50 -7.54
N VAL A 329 21.58 21.43 -7.73
CA VAL A 329 20.81 20.21 -7.51
C VAL A 329 21.24 19.12 -8.51
N ALA A 330 21.36 19.46 -9.79
CA ALA A 330 21.80 18.52 -10.82
C ALA A 330 23.17 17.95 -10.52
N GLN A 331 24.14 18.81 -10.12
CA GLN A 331 25.48 18.40 -9.74
C GLN A 331 25.50 17.52 -8.49
N ALA A 332 24.83 17.95 -7.41
CA ALA A 332 24.86 17.24 -6.12
C ALA A 332 24.16 15.88 -6.20
N LEU A 333 22.98 15.83 -6.83
CA LEU A 333 22.24 14.60 -7.01
C LEU A 333 22.92 13.68 -8.01
N GLY A 334 23.41 14.21 -9.13
CA GLY A 334 24.15 13.45 -10.14
C GLY A 334 25.38 12.75 -9.56
N ALA A 335 26.18 13.47 -8.76
CA ALA A 335 27.33 12.89 -8.07
C ALA A 335 26.94 11.75 -7.10
N LYS A 336 25.83 11.91 -6.39
CA LYS A 336 25.32 10.89 -5.47
C LYS A 336 24.80 9.66 -6.21
N LEU A 337 24.09 9.84 -7.33
CA LEU A 337 23.60 8.76 -8.18
C LEU A 337 24.74 7.96 -8.82
N ALA A 338 25.81 8.64 -9.29
CA ALA A 338 27.00 8.00 -9.84
C ALA A 338 27.73 7.09 -8.83
N GLY A 339 27.61 7.38 -7.54
CA GLY A 339 28.18 6.56 -6.45
C GLY A 339 27.32 5.35 -6.07
N THR A 340 26.15 5.15 -6.68
CA THR A 340 25.23 4.05 -6.32
C THR A 340 25.77 2.70 -6.79
N ILE A 341 25.93 1.74 -5.87
CA ILE A 341 26.35 0.38 -6.20
C ILE A 341 25.16 -0.42 -6.73
N ILE A 342 25.18 -0.64 -8.05
CA ILE A 342 24.14 -1.42 -8.75
C ILE A 342 24.65 -2.84 -8.98
N GLY A 343 23.84 -3.85 -8.63
CA GLY A 343 24.31 -5.23 -8.78
C GLY A 343 23.32 -6.29 -8.32
N ASP A 344 23.83 -7.51 -8.12
CA ASP A 344 23.09 -8.63 -7.57
C ASP A 344 22.47 -8.24 -6.21
N PRO A 345 21.13 -8.24 -6.07
CA PRO A 345 20.47 -7.85 -4.83
C PRO A 345 20.71 -8.80 -3.65
N GLY A 346 21.24 -10.00 -3.91
CA GLY A 346 21.69 -10.95 -2.89
C GLY A 346 23.01 -10.54 -2.20
N GLN A 347 23.75 -9.58 -2.77
CA GLN A 347 24.99 -9.09 -2.19
C GLN A 347 24.74 -7.93 -1.23
N SER A 348 25.34 -7.96 -0.04
CA SER A 348 25.12 -6.94 0.99
C SER A 348 25.62 -5.54 0.61
N ALA A 349 26.59 -5.43 -0.30
CA ALA A 349 27.09 -4.16 -0.81
C ALA A 349 26.17 -3.50 -1.85
N THR A 350 25.25 -4.24 -2.44
CA THR A 350 24.34 -3.72 -3.47
C THR A 350 23.33 -2.76 -2.86
N GLN A 351 23.27 -1.55 -3.42
CA GLN A 351 22.35 -0.49 -3.00
C GLN A 351 21.11 -0.43 -3.88
N MET A 352 21.23 -0.81 -5.15
CA MET A 352 20.13 -0.89 -6.10
C MET A 352 20.21 -2.17 -6.92
N GLY A 353 19.13 -2.92 -6.98
CA GLY A 353 19.01 -4.14 -7.74
C GLY A 353 18.45 -3.91 -9.16
N ALA A 354 17.85 -4.97 -9.75
CA ALA A 354 17.26 -4.92 -11.07
C ALA A 354 15.80 -4.42 -11.05
N LEU A 355 15.33 -3.92 -12.19
CA LEU A 355 13.90 -3.76 -12.47
C LEU A 355 13.22 -5.15 -12.46
N ALA A 356 11.92 -5.20 -12.19
CA ALA A 356 11.21 -6.47 -11.97
C ALA A 356 11.17 -7.41 -13.19
N SER A 357 11.44 -6.90 -14.40
CA SER A 357 11.51 -7.69 -15.62
C SER A 357 12.19 -6.93 -16.76
N HIS A 358 12.60 -7.64 -17.80
CA HIS A 358 13.06 -7.03 -19.05
C HIS A 358 11.98 -6.18 -19.73
N GLY A 359 10.71 -6.59 -19.64
CA GLY A 359 9.58 -5.81 -20.14
C GLY A 359 9.46 -4.47 -19.42
N GLN A 360 9.62 -4.47 -18.11
CA GLN A 360 9.61 -3.23 -17.33
C GLN A 360 10.80 -2.32 -17.67
N ARG A 361 11.97 -2.90 -17.89
CA ARG A 361 13.14 -2.13 -18.36
C ARG A 361 12.90 -1.49 -19.72
N ALA A 362 12.30 -2.22 -20.66
CA ALA A 362 11.97 -1.71 -21.99
C ALA A 362 10.95 -0.55 -21.90
N ASP A 363 9.90 -0.69 -21.10
CA ASP A 363 8.90 0.36 -20.84
C ASP A 363 9.54 1.64 -20.27
N VAL A 364 10.44 1.52 -19.28
CA VAL A 364 11.13 2.66 -18.69
C VAL A 364 12.02 3.36 -19.74
N LEU A 365 12.73 2.61 -20.58
CA LEU A 365 13.58 3.18 -21.63
C LEU A 365 12.76 3.91 -22.71
N GLU A 366 11.61 3.38 -23.09
CA GLU A 366 10.68 4.02 -24.03
C GLU A 366 10.17 5.35 -23.46
N LYS A 367 9.71 5.36 -22.21
CA LYS A 367 9.21 6.56 -21.53
C LYS A 367 10.32 7.58 -21.30
N LEU A 368 11.53 7.14 -20.98
CA LEU A 368 12.70 8.00 -20.86
C LEU A 368 12.99 8.72 -22.21
N ALA A 369 12.94 8.00 -23.32
CA ALA A 369 13.12 8.60 -24.65
C ALA A 369 12.05 9.66 -24.97
N GLN A 370 10.79 9.43 -24.54
CA GLN A 370 9.72 10.43 -24.68
C GLN A 370 9.98 11.67 -23.81
N LEU A 371 10.45 11.50 -22.57
CA LEU A 371 10.82 12.61 -21.68
C LEU A 371 12.00 13.42 -22.24
N GLN A 372 12.96 12.77 -22.91
CA GLN A 372 14.11 13.42 -23.53
C GLN A 372 13.75 14.32 -24.72
N ALA A 373 12.52 14.28 -25.22
CA ALA A 373 12.05 15.26 -26.22
C ALA A 373 11.89 16.68 -25.63
N GLU A 374 11.68 16.80 -24.31
CA GLU A 374 11.46 18.08 -23.62
C GLU A 374 12.51 18.35 -22.51
N ALA A 375 13.30 17.34 -22.14
CA ALA A 375 14.25 17.43 -21.04
C ALA A 375 15.62 16.84 -21.42
N GLN A 376 16.68 17.44 -20.93
CA GLN A 376 18.06 17.02 -21.19
C GLN A 376 18.53 16.02 -20.14
N LEU A 377 19.22 14.94 -20.53
CA LEU A 377 19.87 14.04 -19.59
C LEU A 377 21.11 14.74 -19.00
N VAL A 378 21.08 14.99 -17.69
CA VAL A 378 22.17 15.72 -16.99
C VAL A 378 23.02 14.80 -16.10
N ALA A 379 22.53 13.61 -15.75
CA ALA A 379 23.32 12.59 -15.09
C ALA A 379 22.77 11.18 -15.38
N GLY A 380 23.67 10.18 -15.33
CA GLY A 380 23.36 8.79 -15.62
C GLY A 380 23.45 8.45 -17.10
N GLU A 381 23.29 7.16 -17.41
CA GLU A 381 23.25 6.63 -18.76
C GLU A 381 22.09 5.62 -18.87
N PRO A 382 21.29 5.65 -19.97
CA PRO A 382 20.15 4.74 -20.14
C PRO A 382 20.59 3.33 -20.55
N THR A 383 21.61 2.80 -19.89
CA THR A 383 22.23 1.50 -20.21
C THR A 383 22.26 0.59 -18.97
N ALA A 384 22.49 -0.68 -19.19
CA ALA A 384 22.82 -1.59 -18.12
C ALA A 384 24.26 -1.31 -17.64
N PRO A 385 24.52 -1.34 -16.33
CA PRO A 385 25.87 -1.22 -15.81
C PRO A 385 26.81 -2.28 -16.38
N VAL A 386 28.10 -1.93 -16.52
CA VAL A 386 29.12 -2.84 -17.01
C VAL A 386 29.19 -4.10 -16.12
N GLY A 387 29.24 -5.28 -16.74
CA GLY A 387 29.32 -6.55 -16.04
C GLY A 387 27.96 -7.21 -15.68
N LEU A 388 26.83 -6.58 -16.01
CA LEU A 388 25.47 -7.08 -15.74
C LEU A 388 24.62 -7.26 -17.02
N PRO A 389 25.13 -7.90 -18.09
CA PRO A 389 24.49 -7.87 -19.41
C PRO A 389 23.20 -8.71 -19.51
N GLY A 390 23.01 -9.69 -18.65
CA GLY A 390 21.86 -10.61 -18.69
C GLY A 390 20.65 -10.19 -17.88
N GLY A 391 20.78 -9.16 -17.03
CA GLY A 391 19.73 -8.72 -16.11
C GLY A 391 18.93 -7.53 -16.61
N ALA A 392 17.81 -7.26 -15.95
CA ALA A 392 16.96 -6.09 -16.17
C ALA A 392 17.48 -4.84 -15.41
N PHE A 393 18.80 -4.66 -15.37
CA PHE A 393 19.42 -3.52 -14.71
C PHE A 393 19.34 -2.25 -15.56
N LEU A 394 19.21 -1.11 -14.89
CA LEU A 394 19.21 0.22 -15.51
C LEU A 394 19.87 1.21 -14.53
N ALA A 395 20.83 1.99 -15.01
CA ALA A 395 21.42 3.04 -14.20
C ALA A 395 20.41 4.19 -13.96
N PRO A 396 20.47 4.87 -12.79
CA PRO A 396 19.61 6.02 -12.53
C PRO A 396 19.86 7.14 -13.57
N CYS A 397 18.78 7.73 -14.07
CA CYS A 397 18.80 8.81 -15.05
C CYS A 397 18.14 10.06 -14.49
N LEU A 398 18.89 11.17 -14.46
CA LEU A 398 18.41 12.49 -14.04
C LEU A 398 18.28 13.40 -15.24
N LEU A 399 17.09 13.95 -15.43
CA LEU A 399 16.76 14.88 -16.51
C LEU A 399 16.64 16.31 -15.96
N TYR A 400 16.83 17.29 -16.83
CA TYR A 400 16.55 18.71 -16.59
C TYR A 400 15.65 19.25 -17.69
N CYS A 401 14.50 19.82 -17.33
CA CYS A 401 13.56 20.46 -18.24
C CYS A 401 13.71 21.98 -18.13
N PRO A 402 14.25 22.68 -19.17
CA PRO A 402 14.52 24.11 -19.09
C PRO A 402 13.24 24.97 -19.16
N ASP A 403 12.18 24.46 -19.77
CA ASP A 403 10.88 25.14 -19.90
C ASP A 403 9.75 24.25 -19.35
N PRO A 404 9.57 24.18 -18.01
CA PRO A 404 8.54 23.34 -17.43
C PRO A 404 7.11 23.85 -17.69
N ASP A 405 6.92 25.14 -18.02
CA ASP A 405 5.60 25.70 -18.34
C ASP A 405 5.12 25.27 -19.73
N GLY A 406 6.04 25.16 -20.71
CA GLY A 406 5.73 24.72 -22.07
C GLY A 406 5.74 23.21 -22.27
N ALA A 407 6.25 22.45 -21.28
CA ALA A 407 6.41 21.01 -21.37
C ALA A 407 5.09 20.26 -21.09
N THR A 408 4.91 19.11 -21.73
CA THR A 408 3.76 18.21 -21.53
C THR A 408 4.17 16.83 -21.08
N ALA A 409 5.24 16.26 -21.62
CA ALA A 409 5.70 14.91 -21.30
C ALA A 409 6.10 14.79 -19.82
N VAL A 410 6.83 15.75 -19.26
CA VAL A 410 7.25 15.75 -17.85
C VAL A 410 6.08 15.83 -16.85
N HIS A 411 4.90 16.28 -17.31
CA HIS A 411 3.67 16.36 -16.52
C HIS A 411 2.65 15.25 -16.83
N SER A 412 2.94 14.38 -17.80
CA SER A 412 2.01 13.34 -18.24
C SER A 412 2.59 11.93 -18.25
N ILE A 413 3.91 11.76 -18.37
CA ILE A 413 4.57 10.46 -18.52
C ILE A 413 5.22 10.04 -17.21
N GLU A 414 4.83 8.89 -16.68
CA GLU A 414 5.51 8.22 -15.57
C GLU A 414 6.46 7.14 -16.10
N ALA A 415 7.77 7.36 -16.01
CA ALA A 415 8.78 6.33 -16.19
C ALA A 415 8.93 5.57 -14.85
N PHE A 416 8.26 4.40 -14.72
CA PHE A 416 8.21 3.64 -13.47
C PHE A 416 9.53 2.88 -13.22
N GLY A 417 10.61 3.63 -13.01
CA GLY A 417 11.99 3.19 -12.84
C GLY A 417 12.84 4.28 -12.20
N PRO A 418 14.18 4.17 -12.26
CA PRO A 418 15.11 5.09 -11.61
C PRO A 418 15.29 6.39 -12.42
N VAL A 419 14.19 7.10 -12.68
CA VAL A 419 14.14 8.31 -13.51
C VAL A 419 13.45 9.44 -12.77
N ALA A 420 14.07 10.64 -12.75
CA ALA A 420 13.46 11.87 -12.24
C ALA A 420 13.86 13.07 -13.11
N THR A 421 13.03 14.12 -13.11
CA THR A 421 13.24 15.34 -13.89
C THR A 421 13.28 16.55 -12.98
N ILE A 422 14.32 17.37 -13.09
CA ILE A 422 14.44 18.68 -12.44
C ILE A 422 13.62 19.70 -13.24
N LEU A 423 12.76 20.44 -12.53
CA LEU A 423 11.88 21.49 -13.04
C LEU A 423 12.17 22.80 -12.31
N PRO A 424 12.77 23.81 -12.95
CA PRO A 424 13.04 25.10 -12.32
C PRO A 424 11.75 25.89 -12.07
N TYR A 425 11.68 26.61 -10.95
CA TYR A 425 10.58 27.51 -10.64
C TYR A 425 11.04 28.91 -10.23
N ARG A 426 10.17 29.91 -10.42
CA ARG A 426 10.44 31.33 -10.15
C ARG A 426 10.08 31.76 -8.74
N ASP A 427 8.95 31.28 -8.22
CA ASP A 427 8.42 31.60 -6.90
C ASP A 427 7.55 30.43 -6.33
N SER A 428 7.14 30.52 -5.07
CA SER A 428 6.39 29.44 -4.40
C SER A 428 5.02 29.16 -5.04
N ALA A 429 4.38 30.16 -5.65
CA ALA A 429 3.11 29.94 -6.35
C ALA A 429 3.33 29.14 -7.62
N HIS A 430 4.39 29.45 -8.37
CA HIS A 430 4.80 28.69 -9.54
C HIS A 430 5.21 27.26 -9.18
N ALA A 431 5.94 27.07 -8.08
CA ALA A 431 6.28 25.71 -7.59
C ALA A 431 5.03 24.86 -7.33
N ALA A 432 4.03 25.43 -6.68
CA ALA A 432 2.75 24.77 -6.45
C ALA A 432 1.99 24.47 -7.76
N GLN A 433 2.01 25.39 -8.71
CA GLN A 433 1.41 25.20 -10.04
C GLN A 433 2.08 24.03 -10.79
N LEU A 434 3.41 23.98 -10.82
CA LEU A 434 4.15 22.86 -11.43
C LEU A 434 3.85 21.53 -10.72
N ALA A 435 3.75 21.52 -9.38
CA ALA A 435 3.38 20.31 -8.65
C ALA A 435 2.00 19.80 -9.07
N ASN A 436 1.02 20.69 -9.20
CA ASN A 436 -0.35 20.38 -9.59
C ASN A 436 -0.49 19.92 -11.05
N ALA A 437 0.41 20.37 -11.94
CA ALA A 437 0.40 20.03 -13.37
C ALA A 437 0.48 18.52 -13.65
N GLY A 438 0.93 17.71 -12.68
CA GLY A 438 0.92 16.24 -12.78
C GLY A 438 -0.47 15.60 -12.81
N GLY A 439 -1.55 16.35 -12.67
CA GLY A 439 -2.93 15.84 -12.78
C GLY A 439 -3.38 14.97 -11.62
N GLY A 440 -2.70 15.04 -10.48
CA GLY A 440 -2.93 14.25 -9.29
C GLY A 440 -1.75 13.33 -8.95
N SER A 441 -1.48 13.13 -7.65
CA SER A 441 -0.44 12.22 -7.20
C SER A 441 -0.73 11.63 -5.83
N LEU A 442 -0.02 10.57 -5.47
CA LEU A 442 -0.08 9.93 -4.16
C LEU A 442 0.58 10.82 -3.09
N VAL A 443 1.67 11.50 -3.43
CA VAL A 443 2.42 12.33 -2.49
C VAL A 443 3.14 13.47 -3.20
N ALA A 444 3.18 14.63 -2.54
CA ALA A 444 4.16 15.67 -2.83
C ALA A 444 4.93 16.03 -1.56
N SER A 445 6.20 16.44 -1.71
CA SER A 445 7.05 16.86 -0.60
C SER A 445 7.46 18.31 -0.75
N LEU A 446 7.66 18.95 0.40
CA LEU A 446 8.20 20.30 0.48
C LEU A 446 9.33 20.33 1.51
N PHE A 447 10.50 20.80 1.10
CA PHE A 447 11.69 20.94 1.94
C PHE A 447 11.92 22.44 2.21
N THR A 448 11.46 22.93 3.34
CA THR A 448 11.53 24.35 3.73
C THR A 448 11.56 24.50 5.24
N HIS A 449 12.23 25.51 5.73
CA HIS A 449 12.19 25.93 7.13
C HIS A 449 11.30 27.17 7.35
N ASP A 450 10.73 27.73 6.28
CA ASP A 450 9.81 28.86 6.35
C ASP A 450 8.35 28.39 6.43
N PRO A 451 7.65 28.59 7.60
CA PRO A 451 6.27 28.18 7.75
C PRO A 451 5.28 28.93 6.82
N LYS A 452 5.63 30.12 6.32
CA LYS A 452 4.78 30.86 5.37
C LYS A 452 4.82 30.20 4.00
N VAL A 453 6.01 29.77 3.56
CA VAL A 453 6.17 28.99 2.33
C VAL A 453 5.39 27.67 2.45
N ALA A 454 5.51 26.97 3.57
CA ALA A 454 4.77 25.74 3.83
C ALA A 454 3.25 25.96 3.76
N GLN A 455 2.73 26.98 4.44
CA GLN A 455 1.31 27.33 4.40
C GLN A 455 0.83 27.64 2.98
N GLN A 456 1.58 28.45 2.24
CA GLN A 456 1.23 28.85 0.88
C GLN A 456 1.18 27.64 -0.06
N VAL A 457 2.22 26.80 -0.08
CA VAL A 457 2.28 25.62 -0.95
C VAL A 457 1.19 24.62 -0.60
N VAL A 458 0.95 24.34 0.69
CA VAL A 458 -0.10 23.42 1.13
C VAL A 458 -1.48 23.91 0.69
N HIS A 459 -1.82 25.18 0.90
CA HIS A 459 -3.14 25.70 0.52
C HIS A 459 -3.38 25.65 -0.99
N HIS A 460 -2.34 25.78 -1.82
CA HIS A 460 -2.47 25.73 -3.27
C HIS A 460 -2.37 24.32 -3.87
N SER A 461 -1.86 23.33 -3.11
CA SER A 461 -1.55 22.00 -3.66
C SER A 461 -2.33 20.87 -3.03
N ALA A 462 -2.85 21.01 -1.81
CA ALA A 462 -3.44 19.88 -1.05
C ALA A 462 -4.55 19.13 -1.81
N ALA A 463 -5.35 19.84 -2.63
CA ALA A 463 -6.42 19.22 -3.42
C ALA A 463 -5.92 18.31 -4.56
N HIS A 464 -4.62 18.41 -4.92
CA HIS A 464 -4.03 17.67 -6.03
C HIS A 464 -3.19 16.45 -5.59
N HIS A 465 -3.01 16.25 -4.28
CA HIS A 465 -2.15 15.20 -3.74
C HIS A 465 -2.84 14.44 -2.63
N GLY A 466 -2.63 13.14 -2.56
CA GLY A 466 -3.16 12.32 -1.46
C GLY A 466 -2.49 12.63 -0.12
N ARG A 467 -1.19 12.97 -0.16
CA ARG A 467 -0.39 13.32 1.01
C ARG A 467 0.59 14.44 0.68
N LEU A 468 0.75 15.37 1.63
CA LEU A 468 1.81 16.37 1.61
C LEU A 468 2.79 16.08 2.75
N TYR A 469 4.07 15.89 2.40
CA TYR A 469 5.15 15.62 3.33
C TYR A 469 6.02 16.87 3.46
N ILE A 470 6.00 17.49 4.65
CA ILE A 470 6.75 18.71 4.93
C ILE A 470 7.99 18.34 5.75
N MET A 471 9.16 18.66 5.21
CA MET A 471 10.44 18.33 5.79
C MET A 471 11.23 19.60 6.11
N ASN A 472 11.79 19.67 7.30
CA ASN A 472 12.76 20.66 7.70
C ASN A 472 13.78 20.08 8.68
N ARG A 473 14.78 20.89 9.05
CA ARG A 473 15.85 20.50 10.00
C ARG A 473 15.34 20.05 11.37
N ASP A 474 14.20 20.56 11.83
CA ASP A 474 13.65 20.25 13.15
C ASP A 474 13.03 18.85 13.20
N SER A 475 12.51 18.36 12.08
CA SER A 475 11.86 17.05 11.96
C SER A 475 12.75 15.96 11.36
N ALA A 476 13.91 16.32 10.83
CA ALA A 476 14.77 15.42 10.04
C ALA A 476 15.13 14.10 10.73
N ALA A 477 15.43 14.15 12.04
CA ALA A 477 15.86 12.98 12.80
C ALA A 477 14.73 11.96 13.06
N SER A 478 13.45 12.39 12.98
CA SER A 478 12.27 11.56 13.26
C SER A 478 11.39 11.35 12.03
N ALA A 479 11.77 11.94 10.90
CA ALA A 479 10.98 11.87 9.67
C ALA A 479 10.95 10.46 9.07
N THR A 480 9.81 10.10 8.49
CA THR A 480 9.56 8.77 7.93
C THR A 480 9.98 8.64 6.47
N GLY A 481 10.28 9.76 5.82
CA GLY A 481 10.64 9.84 4.40
C GLY A 481 9.44 10.01 3.46
N HIS A 482 9.72 10.64 2.31
CA HIS A 482 8.74 10.92 1.26
C HIS A 482 7.96 9.68 0.84
N GLY A 483 8.66 8.61 0.54
CA GLY A 483 8.11 7.39 -0.03
C GLY A 483 7.50 6.40 0.96
N SER A 484 7.29 6.78 2.24
CA SER A 484 6.76 5.89 3.27
C SER A 484 5.25 6.10 3.47
N PRO A 485 4.38 5.26 2.88
CA PRO A 485 2.96 5.32 3.18
C PRO A 485 2.73 4.73 4.57
N LEU A 486 2.28 5.59 5.47
CA LEU A 486 1.98 5.17 6.84
C LEU A 486 0.53 4.68 6.91
N PRO A 487 0.26 3.50 7.48
CA PRO A 487 -1.10 2.97 7.57
C PRO A 487 -2.07 3.84 8.38
N HIS A 488 -1.56 4.77 9.19
CA HIS A 488 -2.36 5.77 9.93
C HIS A 488 -2.99 6.82 9.01
N LEU A 489 -2.30 7.14 7.91
CA LEU A 489 -2.67 8.18 6.97
C LEU A 489 -3.17 7.57 5.66
N VAL A 490 -3.95 8.35 4.91
CA VAL A 490 -4.43 7.91 3.60
C VAL A 490 -3.25 7.63 2.66
N HIS A 491 -3.36 6.52 1.94
CA HIS A 491 -2.56 6.20 0.77
C HIS A 491 -3.51 6.12 -0.43
N GLY A 492 -3.30 6.96 -1.39
CA GLY A 492 -4.16 7.19 -2.53
C GLY A 492 -3.96 8.61 -3.04
N GLY A 493 -4.67 9.02 -4.05
CA GLY A 493 -4.57 10.37 -4.56
C GLY A 493 -5.62 10.67 -5.63
N PRO A 494 -5.90 11.96 -5.87
CA PRO A 494 -6.90 12.39 -6.82
C PRO A 494 -6.42 12.20 -8.28
N GLY A 495 -7.33 12.36 -9.21
CA GLY A 495 -7.06 12.43 -10.65
C GLY A 495 -6.37 11.17 -11.16
N ARG A 496 -5.19 11.34 -11.80
CA ARG A 496 -4.44 10.23 -12.39
C ARG A 496 -3.99 9.18 -11.36
N ALA A 497 -3.87 9.53 -10.08
CA ALA A 497 -3.57 8.58 -9.03
C ALA A 497 -4.71 7.59 -8.72
N GLY A 498 -5.86 7.73 -9.38
CA GLY A 498 -6.95 6.77 -9.39
C GLY A 498 -8.17 7.15 -8.58
N GLY A 499 -8.08 8.13 -7.67
CA GLY A 499 -9.17 8.57 -6.80
C GLY A 499 -9.53 7.57 -5.69
N GLY A 500 -8.76 6.49 -5.54
CA GLY A 500 -8.93 5.53 -4.46
C GLY A 500 -8.41 6.08 -3.13
N GLU A 501 -8.95 5.54 -2.05
CA GLU A 501 -8.47 5.81 -0.69
C GLU A 501 -8.13 4.48 -0.04
N GLU A 502 -6.85 4.22 0.16
CA GLU A 502 -6.35 3.03 0.84
C GLU A 502 -5.68 3.43 2.16
N LEU A 503 -5.53 2.51 3.09
CA LEU A 503 -5.00 2.78 4.43
C LEU A 503 -5.86 3.84 5.16
N GLY A 504 -5.25 4.84 5.79
CA GLY A 504 -6.02 5.88 6.50
C GLY A 504 -6.67 5.40 7.81
N GLY A 505 -6.08 4.40 8.45
CA GLY A 505 -6.58 3.82 9.68
C GLY A 505 -7.95 3.15 9.47
N ILE A 506 -8.93 3.53 10.28
CA ILE A 506 -10.28 2.95 10.22
C ILE A 506 -11.03 3.33 8.93
N ARG A 507 -10.70 4.45 8.27
CA ARG A 507 -11.33 4.80 6.99
C ARG A 507 -11.10 3.73 5.91
N GLY A 508 -9.90 3.14 5.86
CA GLY A 508 -9.61 2.02 4.97
C GLY A 508 -10.48 0.77 5.26
N VAL A 509 -10.85 0.55 6.52
CA VAL A 509 -11.78 -0.52 6.92
C VAL A 509 -13.20 -0.21 6.47
N LEU A 510 -13.65 1.05 6.66
CA LEU A 510 -14.99 1.51 6.26
C LEU A 510 -15.22 1.42 4.75
N HIS A 511 -14.17 1.44 3.93
CA HIS A 511 -14.26 1.19 2.49
C HIS A 511 -14.91 -0.16 2.15
N TYR A 512 -14.71 -1.18 2.99
CA TYR A 512 -15.31 -2.52 2.86
C TYR A 512 -16.64 -2.67 3.61
N MET A 513 -17.24 -1.57 4.06
CA MET A 513 -18.48 -1.53 4.82
C MET A 513 -19.54 -0.68 4.11
N GLN A 514 -20.80 -0.99 4.34
CA GLN A 514 -21.93 -0.17 3.86
C GLN A 514 -22.35 0.78 4.97
N ARG A 515 -22.28 2.08 4.68
CA ARG A 515 -22.85 3.14 5.52
C ARG A 515 -24.36 3.21 5.27
N THR A 516 -25.15 3.09 6.32
CA THR A 516 -26.62 3.07 6.26
C THR A 516 -27.20 4.01 7.31
N ALA A 517 -28.15 4.84 6.92
CA ALA A 517 -28.93 5.63 7.89
C ALA A 517 -30.07 4.77 8.43
N ILE A 518 -30.14 4.61 9.74
CA ILE A 518 -31.26 4.01 10.45
C ILE A 518 -32.08 5.11 11.10
N GLN A 519 -33.40 4.94 11.14
CA GLN A 519 -34.34 5.89 11.73
C GLN A 519 -35.35 5.13 12.58
N GLY A 520 -35.63 5.66 13.78
CA GLY A 520 -36.54 4.97 14.69
C GLY A 520 -36.75 5.69 16.02
N SER A 521 -37.47 5.02 16.91
CA SER A 521 -37.55 5.48 18.31
C SER A 521 -36.19 5.30 19.01
N PRO A 522 -35.92 6.06 20.08
CA PRO A 522 -34.67 5.93 20.84
C PRO A 522 -34.37 4.48 21.27
N ASP A 523 -35.36 3.75 21.76
CA ASP A 523 -35.19 2.36 22.20
C ASP A 523 -34.74 1.43 21.04
N MET A 524 -35.27 1.66 19.82
CA MET A 524 -34.89 0.87 18.64
C MET A 524 -33.48 1.20 18.17
N ILE A 525 -33.11 2.47 18.16
CA ILE A 525 -31.75 2.90 17.83
C ILE A 525 -30.74 2.31 18.83
N ALA A 526 -31.02 2.42 20.12
CA ALA A 526 -30.19 1.86 21.18
C ALA A 526 -30.02 0.33 21.06
N ALA A 527 -31.11 -0.38 20.77
CA ALA A 527 -31.09 -1.84 20.60
C ALA A 527 -30.26 -2.28 19.38
N ILE A 528 -30.33 -1.55 18.26
CA ILE A 528 -29.57 -1.85 17.02
C ILE A 528 -28.07 -1.55 17.20
N THR A 529 -27.75 -0.43 17.84
CA THR A 529 -26.37 0.04 17.97
C THR A 529 -25.65 -0.54 19.18
N GLY A 530 -26.38 -1.10 20.15
CA GLY A 530 -25.83 -1.51 21.44
C GLY A 530 -25.35 -0.33 22.30
N THR A 531 -25.73 0.90 21.94
CA THR A 531 -25.30 2.13 22.63
C THR A 531 -26.54 2.93 23.03
N TRP A 532 -26.55 3.40 24.28
CA TRP A 532 -27.65 4.25 24.74
C TRP A 532 -27.69 5.57 23.95
N VAL A 533 -28.90 6.01 23.64
CA VAL A 533 -29.15 7.30 22.98
C VAL A 533 -30.18 8.11 23.79
N PRO A 534 -30.18 9.45 23.70
CA PRO A 534 -31.13 10.28 24.43
C PRO A 534 -32.59 9.88 24.16
N GLY A 535 -33.34 9.65 25.25
CA GLY A 535 -34.75 9.23 25.18
C GLY A 535 -34.98 7.72 25.17
N ALA A 536 -33.93 6.90 25.05
CA ALA A 536 -34.05 5.44 25.23
C ALA A 536 -34.26 5.10 26.71
N ARG A 537 -35.20 4.15 26.97
CA ARG A 537 -35.54 3.71 28.32
C ARG A 537 -34.56 2.68 28.85
N GLU A 538 -34.16 1.74 28.02
CA GLU A 538 -33.25 0.67 28.37
C GLU A 538 -32.32 0.33 27.19
N ILE A 539 -31.10 -0.12 27.49
CA ILE A 539 -30.21 -0.77 26.54
C ILE A 539 -30.46 -2.28 26.65
N SER A 540 -30.83 -2.94 25.56
CA SER A 540 -31.00 -4.39 25.57
C SER A 540 -29.62 -5.06 25.63
N GLY A 541 -29.31 -5.71 26.76
CA GLY A 541 -28.07 -6.48 27.00
C GLY A 541 -27.42 -6.15 28.34
N PRO A 542 -26.38 -6.90 28.75
CA PRO A 542 -25.63 -6.57 29.95
C PRO A 542 -24.89 -5.24 29.75
N CYS A 543 -25.42 -4.18 30.35
CA CYS A 543 -24.82 -2.86 30.28
C CYS A 543 -23.64 -2.79 31.24
N HIS A 544 -22.45 -2.46 30.70
CA HIS A 544 -21.30 -2.16 31.54
C HIS A 544 -21.64 -0.98 32.46
N PRO A 545 -21.27 -0.99 33.76
CA PRO A 545 -21.62 0.07 34.71
C PRO A 545 -21.34 1.49 34.24
N PHE A 546 -20.26 1.69 33.45
CA PHE A 546 -19.90 2.99 32.86
C PHE A 546 -20.69 3.37 31.59
N GLN A 547 -21.58 2.51 31.11
CA GLN A 547 -22.49 2.79 30.00
C GLN A 547 -23.90 3.17 30.47
N ARG A 548 -24.13 3.23 31.79
CA ARG A 548 -25.40 3.69 32.35
C ARG A 548 -25.55 5.20 32.12
N SER A 549 -26.79 5.61 31.86
CA SER A 549 -27.12 7.05 31.85
C SER A 549 -27.00 7.64 33.27
N PHE A 550 -26.76 8.93 33.36
CA PHE A 550 -26.72 9.63 34.66
C PHE A 550 -27.97 9.40 35.52
N THR A 551 -29.14 9.23 34.91
CA THR A 551 -30.42 8.96 35.60
C THR A 551 -30.54 7.52 36.11
N GLN A 552 -29.65 6.62 35.74
CA GLN A 552 -29.60 5.22 36.18
C GLN A 552 -28.58 4.99 37.31
N ILE A 553 -27.86 6.04 37.72
CA ILE A 553 -26.87 5.98 38.81
C ILE A 553 -27.54 6.55 40.07
N GLU A 554 -27.54 5.75 41.13
CA GLU A 554 -28.09 6.16 42.45
C GLU A 554 -26.97 6.78 43.31
N ILE A 555 -27.29 7.81 44.05
CA ILE A 555 -26.35 8.45 45.00
C ILE A 555 -25.98 7.41 46.08
N GLY A 556 -24.69 7.11 46.22
CA GLY A 556 -24.18 6.10 47.18
C GLY A 556 -24.06 4.70 46.62
N GLU A 557 -24.41 4.46 45.33
CA GLU A 557 -24.19 3.19 44.69
C GLU A 557 -22.69 2.91 44.52
N THR A 558 -22.26 1.69 44.82
CA THR A 558 -20.89 1.22 44.59
C THR A 558 -20.87 0.39 43.34
N ILE A 559 -20.09 0.84 42.32
CA ILE A 559 -19.91 0.11 41.07
C ILE A 559 -18.70 -0.79 41.20
N HIS A 560 -18.91 -2.11 41.03
CA HIS A 560 -17.85 -3.10 40.96
C HIS A 560 -17.61 -3.47 39.50
N THR A 561 -16.34 -3.44 39.07
CA THR A 561 -15.91 -3.96 37.78
C THR A 561 -15.13 -5.26 37.98
N ASP A 562 -15.10 -6.08 36.94
CA ASP A 562 -14.22 -7.25 36.99
C ASP A 562 -12.76 -6.79 37.13
N PRO A 563 -11.94 -7.49 37.91
CA PRO A 563 -10.54 -7.16 38.07
C PRO A 563 -9.83 -7.27 36.74
N ARG A 564 -9.13 -6.18 36.34
CA ARG A 564 -8.31 -6.14 35.14
C ARG A 564 -6.84 -6.15 35.54
N VAL A 565 -6.09 -7.07 34.95
CA VAL A 565 -4.63 -7.04 35.04
C VAL A 565 -4.12 -5.93 34.10
N VAL A 566 -3.51 -4.91 34.70
CA VAL A 566 -2.84 -3.85 33.94
C VAL A 566 -1.55 -4.44 33.36
N ARG A 567 -1.43 -4.43 32.04
CA ARG A 567 -0.25 -4.90 31.31
C ARG A 567 0.59 -3.71 30.87
N LEU A 568 1.85 -3.96 30.51
CA LEU A 568 2.74 -2.92 29.99
C LEU A 568 2.13 -2.20 28.78
N GLU A 569 1.44 -2.91 27.89
CA GLU A 569 0.69 -2.37 26.74
C GLU A 569 -0.40 -1.38 27.15
N ASP A 570 -1.00 -1.55 28.33
CA ASP A 570 -2.01 -0.62 28.85
C ASP A 570 -1.35 0.67 29.35
N ILE A 571 -0.15 0.57 29.91
CA ILE A 571 0.64 1.72 30.42
C ILE A 571 1.19 2.54 29.24
N GLU A 572 1.73 1.90 28.22
CA GLU A 572 2.24 2.54 27.00
C GLU A 572 1.12 3.27 26.22
N HIS A 573 -0.13 2.90 26.44
CA HIS A 573 -1.28 3.58 25.83
C HIS A 573 -1.63 4.91 26.53
N PHE A 574 -1.26 5.08 27.79
CA PHE A 574 -1.53 6.31 28.59
C PHE A 574 -0.33 7.24 28.69
N ALA A 575 0.84 6.84 28.22
CA ALA A 575 2.04 7.66 28.13
C ALA A 575 2.23 8.27 26.74
#